data_b9b453154869d75461dddebe4e4401c0
#
_entry.id   b9b453154869d75461dddebe4e4401c0
#
_cell.length_a   1.000
_cell.length_b   1.000
_cell.length_c   1.000
_cell.angle_alpha   90.00
_cell.angle_beta   90.00
_cell.angle_gamma   90.00
#
_symmetry.space_group_name_H-M   'P 1'
#
loop_
_entity.id
_entity.type
_entity.pdbx_description
1 polymer ?
#
loop_
_entity_poly.entity_id
_entity_poly.type
_entity_poly.pdbx_seq_one_letter_code
_entity_poly.pdbx_strand_id
1 'polypeptide(L)'
;MSDPYSEITAVLQTYFDGLYEGDTEKLGSVFHPDCHLFSGSGGYLNWSREHWFEVVDGRESAASQGLSRHDRIVSIDMSDDETALAKVQCAIPPRFFTDHLSLLKLDGKWVIISKTFRMETHE
;
A
#
# COMPACT_ATOMS: atom_id res chain seq x y z
N MET A 1 14.44 -17.25 13.38
CA MET A 1 14.03 -15.84 13.47
C MET A 1 13.86 -15.23 12.08
N SER A 2 12.80 -14.49 11.93
CA SER A 2 12.56 -13.81 10.65
C SER A 2 13.48 -12.60 10.51
N ASP A 3 14.01 -12.43 9.32
CA ASP A 3 14.74 -11.22 8.94
C ASP A 3 13.75 -10.06 8.82
N PRO A 4 14.02 -8.87 9.38
CA PRO A 4 13.12 -7.73 9.28
C PRO A 4 12.74 -7.37 7.83
N TYR A 5 13.68 -7.47 6.90
CA TYR A 5 13.38 -7.22 5.48
C TYR A 5 12.39 -8.23 4.93
N SER A 6 12.50 -9.50 5.30
CA SER A 6 11.55 -10.53 4.90
C SER A 6 10.17 -10.28 5.48
N GLU A 7 10.11 -9.83 6.73
CA GLU A 7 8.84 -9.49 7.38
C GLU A 7 8.14 -8.33 6.69
N ILE A 8 8.90 -7.28 6.35
CA ILE A 8 8.36 -6.12 5.64
C ILE A 8 7.92 -6.53 4.23
N THR A 9 8.72 -7.34 3.53
CA THR A 9 8.36 -7.84 2.20
C THR A 9 7.03 -8.60 2.24
N ALA A 10 6.79 -9.39 3.28
CA ALA A 10 5.52 -10.11 3.44
C ALA A 10 4.34 -9.13 3.62
N VAL A 11 4.54 -8.06 4.38
CA VAL A 11 3.53 -7.00 4.55
C VAL A 11 3.22 -6.35 3.20
N LEU A 12 4.26 -6.01 2.44
CA LEU A 12 4.09 -5.38 1.12
C LEU A 12 3.41 -6.32 0.13
N GLN A 13 3.70 -7.61 0.17
CA GLN A 13 3.03 -8.58 -0.68
C GLN A 13 1.53 -8.66 -0.36
N THR A 14 1.17 -8.65 0.92
CA THR A 14 -0.23 -8.62 1.34
C THR A 14 -0.92 -7.34 0.85
N TYR A 15 -0.24 -6.20 0.91
CA TYR A 15 -0.74 -4.95 0.35
C TYR A 15 -1.02 -5.08 -1.15
N PHE A 16 -0.06 -5.58 -1.91
CA PHE A 16 -0.22 -5.76 -3.36
C PHE A 16 -1.40 -6.68 -3.68
N ASP A 17 -1.51 -7.78 -2.95
CA ASP A 17 -2.61 -8.74 -3.16
C ASP A 17 -3.96 -8.11 -2.82
N GLY A 18 -4.04 -7.40 -1.69
CA GLY A 18 -5.27 -6.73 -1.27
C GLY A 18 -5.70 -5.65 -2.25
N LEU A 19 -4.75 -4.87 -2.75
CA LEU A 19 -5.05 -3.83 -3.73
C LEU A 19 -5.54 -4.44 -5.05
N TYR A 20 -4.85 -5.46 -5.53
CA TYR A 20 -5.20 -6.13 -6.79
C TYR A 20 -6.59 -6.78 -6.71
N GLU A 21 -6.88 -7.46 -5.61
CA GLU A 21 -8.13 -8.18 -5.40
C GLU A 21 -9.28 -7.27 -4.93
N GLY A 22 -8.96 -6.06 -4.48
CA GLY A 22 -9.97 -5.18 -3.86
C GLY A 22 -10.42 -5.72 -2.52
N ASP A 23 -9.53 -6.34 -1.77
CA ASP A 23 -9.83 -7.04 -0.52
C ASP A 23 -9.44 -6.19 0.68
N THR A 24 -10.43 -5.50 1.25
CA THR A 24 -10.19 -4.60 2.38
C THR A 24 -9.83 -5.33 3.66
N GLU A 25 -10.16 -6.61 3.77
CA GLU A 25 -9.72 -7.41 4.92
C GLU A 25 -8.20 -7.61 4.88
N LYS A 26 -7.65 -7.95 3.71
CA LYS A 26 -6.20 -8.04 3.54
C LYS A 26 -5.53 -6.70 3.79
N LEU A 27 -6.06 -5.62 3.21
CA LEU A 27 -5.52 -4.28 3.42
C LEU A 27 -5.56 -3.89 4.90
N GLY A 28 -6.64 -4.20 5.59
CA GLY A 28 -6.78 -3.93 7.02
C GLY A 28 -5.80 -4.69 7.90
N SER A 29 -5.29 -5.82 7.41
CA SER A 29 -4.31 -6.60 8.16
C SER A 29 -2.92 -5.98 8.16
N VAL A 30 -2.63 -5.06 7.22
CA VAL A 30 -1.30 -4.44 7.07
C VAL A 30 -1.30 -2.92 7.21
N PHE A 31 -2.46 -2.26 7.13
CA PHE A 31 -2.58 -0.80 7.32
C PHE A 31 -3.13 -0.51 8.71
N HIS A 32 -2.42 0.33 9.45
CA HIS A 32 -2.86 0.74 10.80
C HIS A 32 -4.18 1.52 10.70
N PRO A 33 -5.10 1.38 11.68
CA PRO A 33 -6.36 2.11 11.67
C PRO A 33 -6.22 3.64 11.54
N ASP A 34 -5.12 4.20 12.05
CA ASP A 34 -4.88 5.65 11.99
C ASP A 34 -4.13 6.06 10.71
N CYS A 35 -3.90 5.13 9.78
CA CYS A 35 -3.21 5.43 8.54
C CYS A 35 -4.01 6.40 7.68
N HIS A 36 -3.31 7.36 7.07
CA HIS A 36 -3.88 8.24 6.06
C HIS A 36 -3.12 8.09 4.75
N LEU A 37 -3.84 8.36 3.66
CA LEU A 37 -3.27 8.39 2.31
C LEU A 37 -3.20 9.84 1.86
N PHE A 38 -2.05 10.22 1.31
CA PHE A 38 -1.82 11.59 0.84
C PHE A 38 -1.34 11.56 -0.60
N SER A 39 -1.82 12.49 -1.40
CA SER A 39 -1.33 12.66 -2.77
C SER A 39 -1.47 14.11 -3.20
N GLY A 40 -0.57 14.53 -4.09
CA GLY A 40 -0.67 15.82 -4.76
C GLY A 40 -0.96 15.70 -6.24
N SER A 41 -1.17 14.47 -6.74
CA SER A 41 -1.45 14.24 -8.17
C SER A 41 -2.87 14.66 -8.51
N GLY A 42 -3.01 15.73 -9.29
CA GLY A 42 -4.33 16.23 -9.66
C GLY A 42 -5.04 17.02 -8.56
N GLY A 43 -4.29 17.46 -7.55
CA GLY A 43 -4.82 18.20 -6.40
C GLY A 43 -4.53 17.47 -5.10
N TYR A 44 -4.64 18.17 -3.99
CA TYR A 44 -4.34 17.60 -2.68
C TYR A 44 -5.42 16.58 -2.26
N LEU A 45 -4.95 15.43 -1.83
CA LEU A 45 -5.80 14.35 -1.33
C LEU A 45 -5.32 13.95 0.07
N ASN A 46 -6.25 13.78 0.98
CA ASN A 46 -6.00 13.29 2.33
C ASN A 46 -7.18 12.40 2.72
N TRP A 47 -6.99 11.08 2.65
CA TRP A 47 -8.02 10.10 2.98
C TRP A 47 -7.64 9.33 4.23
N SER A 48 -8.61 9.11 5.13
CA SER A 48 -8.45 8.14 6.20
C SER A 48 -8.47 6.72 5.62
N ARG A 49 -7.97 5.75 6.40
CA ARG A 49 -8.05 4.34 6.01
C ARG A 49 -9.48 3.92 5.73
N GLU A 50 -10.41 4.35 6.60
CA GLU A 50 -11.82 4.02 6.47
C GLU A 50 -12.40 4.53 5.15
N HIS A 51 -12.12 5.78 4.81
CA HIS A 51 -12.60 6.36 3.55
C HIS A 51 -12.01 5.62 2.35
N TRP A 52 -10.71 5.31 2.40
CA TRP A 52 -10.07 4.55 1.33
C TRP A 52 -10.72 3.19 1.14
N PHE A 53 -11.05 2.50 2.25
CA PHE A 53 -11.70 1.19 2.16
C PHE A 53 -13.07 1.29 1.52
N GLU A 54 -13.82 2.37 1.78
CA GLU A 54 -15.09 2.61 1.09
C GLU A 54 -14.88 2.77 -0.42
N VAL A 55 -13.83 3.48 -0.82
CA VAL A 55 -13.48 3.66 -2.24
C VAL A 55 -13.12 2.31 -2.87
N VAL A 56 -12.30 1.51 -2.19
CA VAL A 56 -11.89 0.20 -2.68
C VAL A 56 -13.10 -0.72 -2.85
N ASP A 57 -14.00 -0.75 -1.85
CA ASP A 57 -15.19 -1.59 -1.90
C ASP A 57 -16.17 -1.15 -3.00
N GLY A 58 -16.18 0.13 -3.34
CA GLY A 58 -17.12 0.69 -4.30
C GLY A 58 -16.67 0.61 -5.76
N ARG A 59 -15.45 0.13 -6.04
CA ARG A 59 -14.92 0.05 -7.40
C ARG A 59 -14.65 -1.39 -7.80
N GLU A 60 -14.60 -1.63 -9.11
CA GLU A 60 -14.19 -2.92 -9.63
C GLU A 60 -12.70 -3.12 -9.39
N SER A 61 -12.32 -4.28 -8.86
CA SER A 61 -10.92 -4.60 -8.65
C SER A 61 -10.22 -4.92 -9.98
N ALA A 62 -8.90 -4.77 -9.99
CA ALA A 62 -8.11 -5.18 -11.15
C ALA A 62 -8.28 -6.69 -11.40
N ALA A 63 -8.35 -7.48 -10.33
CA ALA A 63 -8.55 -8.94 -10.44
C ALA A 63 -9.87 -9.28 -11.13
N SER A 64 -10.97 -8.61 -10.75
CA SER A 64 -12.29 -8.88 -11.33
C SER A 64 -12.34 -8.50 -12.83
N GLN A 65 -11.49 -7.59 -13.25
CA GLN A 65 -11.40 -7.17 -14.66
C GLN A 65 -10.36 -7.95 -15.45
N GLY A 66 -9.65 -8.88 -14.81
CA GLY A 66 -8.60 -9.67 -15.46
C GLY A 66 -7.38 -8.84 -15.88
N LEU A 67 -7.13 -7.73 -15.21
CA LEU A 67 -6.02 -6.85 -15.56
C LEU A 67 -4.69 -7.42 -15.06
N SER A 68 -3.60 -7.07 -15.77
CA SER A 68 -2.25 -7.52 -15.39
C SER A 68 -1.80 -6.87 -14.10
N ARG A 69 -0.97 -7.60 -13.34
CA ARG A 69 -0.34 -7.06 -12.14
C ARG A 69 0.94 -6.29 -12.52
N HIS A 70 1.21 -5.23 -11.78
CA HIS A 70 2.40 -4.40 -11.99
C HIS A 70 3.00 -4.05 -10.62
N ASP A 71 3.26 -5.07 -9.81
CA ASP A 71 3.76 -4.89 -8.44
C ASP A 71 5.28 -4.88 -8.44
N ARG A 72 5.88 -3.92 -7.73
CA ARG A 72 7.34 -3.85 -7.61
C ARG A 72 7.73 -3.17 -6.30
N ILE A 73 8.67 -3.76 -5.58
CA ILE A 73 9.33 -3.12 -4.45
C ILE A 73 10.57 -2.45 -5.00
N VAL A 74 10.64 -1.11 -4.89
CA VAL A 74 11.79 -0.34 -5.36
C VAL A 74 12.89 -0.32 -4.31
N SER A 75 12.53 -0.05 -3.05
CA SER A 75 13.50 0.02 -1.96
C SER A 75 12.80 -0.14 -0.61
N ILE A 76 13.55 -0.65 0.35
CA ILE A 76 13.17 -0.70 1.75
C ILE A 76 14.33 -0.11 2.53
N ASP A 77 14.08 0.94 3.30
CA ASP A 77 15.09 1.63 4.08
C ASP A 77 14.69 1.55 5.55
N MET A 78 15.54 0.91 6.35
CA MET A 78 15.30 0.74 7.78
C MET A 78 16.14 1.73 8.57
N SER A 79 15.50 2.49 9.46
CA SER A 79 16.22 3.39 10.37
C SER A 79 16.70 2.64 11.61
N ASP A 80 15.90 1.66 12.06
CA ASP A 80 16.20 0.81 13.21
C ASP A 80 15.32 -0.46 13.11
N ASP A 81 15.20 -1.19 14.21
CA ASP A 81 14.40 -2.43 14.25
C ASP A 81 12.90 -2.19 14.25
N GLU A 82 12.46 -0.94 14.34
CA GLU A 82 11.06 -0.61 14.56
C GLU A 82 10.50 0.40 13.55
N THR A 83 11.35 1.00 12.70
CA THR A 83 10.94 2.07 11.78
C THR A 83 11.53 1.82 10.39
N ALA A 84 10.68 1.90 9.38
CA ALA A 84 11.10 1.67 8.00
C ALA A 84 10.33 2.54 7.01
N LEU A 85 10.94 2.75 5.85
CA LEU A 85 10.32 3.40 4.70
C LEU A 85 10.44 2.48 3.51
N ALA A 86 9.32 2.21 2.84
CA ALA A 86 9.31 1.42 1.62
C ALA A 86 8.81 2.25 0.45
N LYS A 87 9.51 2.15 -0.68
CA LYS A 87 9.04 2.73 -1.93
C LYS A 87 8.63 1.58 -2.83
N VAL A 88 7.37 1.59 -3.27
CA VAL A 88 6.81 0.52 -4.09
C VAL A 88 6.05 1.09 -5.27
N GLN A 89 5.84 0.26 -6.28
CA GLN A 89 5.03 0.59 -7.44
C GLN A 89 3.97 -0.49 -7.60
N CYS A 90 2.77 -0.07 -7.99
CA CYS A 90 1.66 -0.97 -8.25
C CYS A 90 0.70 -0.29 -9.23
N ALA A 91 -0.33 -1.00 -9.65
CA ALA A 91 -1.26 -0.44 -10.63
C ALA A 91 -2.65 -1.05 -10.51
N ILE A 92 -3.63 -0.22 -10.85
CA ILE A 92 -4.97 -0.63 -11.24
C ILE A 92 -5.13 -0.01 -12.63
N PRO A 93 -4.63 -0.69 -13.69
CA PRO A 93 -4.54 -0.07 -15.00
C PRO A 93 -5.86 0.56 -15.45
N PRO A 94 -5.85 1.71 -16.09
CA PRO A 94 -4.68 2.46 -16.60
C PRO A 94 -3.97 3.35 -15.58
N ARG A 95 -4.30 3.23 -14.30
CA ARG A 95 -3.69 4.04 -13.23
C ARG A 95 -2.48 3.32 -12.67
N PHE A 96 -1.35 4.01 -12.62
CA PHE A 96 -0.08 3.49 -12.12
C PHE A 96 0.36 4.34 -10.93
N PHE A 97 0.75 3.68 -9.85
CA PHE A 97 1.06 4.33 -8.58
C PHE A 97 2.51 4.11 -8.19
N THR A 98 3.13 5.15 -7.62
CA THR A 98 4.37 5.04 -6.88
C THR A 98 4.08 5.48 -5.46
N ASP A 99 4.29 4.58 -4.51
CA ASP A 99 3.93 4.80 -3.10
C ASP A 99 5.17 4.94 -2.24
N HIS A 100 5.13 5.89 -1.30
CA HIS A 100 6.06 6.00 -0.20
C HIS A 100 5.31 5.57 1.06
N LEU A 101 5.71 4.44 1.63
CA LEU A 101 5.02 3.83 2.77
C LEU A 101 5.91 3.92 3.99
N SER A 102 5.41 4.56 5.06
CA SER A 102 6.08 4.57 6.34
C SER A 102 5.54 3.43 7.18
N LEU A 103 6.44 2.63 7.76
CA LEU A 103 6.07 1.46 8.56
C LEU A 103 6.65 1.57 9.95
N LEU A 104 5.90 1.05 10.92
CA LEU A 104 6.34 0.88 12.30
C LEU A 104 6.14 -0.57 12.70
N LYS A 105 7.03 -1.05 13.58
CA LYS A 105 6.84 -2.34 14.22
C LYS A 105 6.17 -2.09 15.59
N LEU A 106 4.91 -2.50 15.70
CA LEU A 106 4.10 -2.31 16.89
C LEU A 106 3.67 -3.67 17.42
N ASP A 107 3.94 -3.92 18.69
CA ASP A 107 3.61 -5.20 19.33
C ASP A 107 4.11 -6.40 18.53
N GLY A 108 5.34 -6.28 18.03
CA GLY A 108 6.00 -7.35 17.27
C GLY A 108 5.54 -7.50 15.83
N LYS A 109 4.70 -6.59 15.33
CA LYS A 109 4.15 -6.68 13.99
C LYS A 109 4.42 -5.40 13.20
N TRP A 110 4.93 -5.54 11.97
CA TRP A 110 5.09 -4.41 11.06
C TRP A 110 3.75 -3.99 10.48
N VAL A 111 3.45 -2.69 10.54
CA VAL A 111 2.23 -2.12 9.98
C VAL A 111 2.55 -0.85 9.19
N ILE A 112 1.79 -0.58 8.14
CA ILE A 112 1.92 0.64 7.35
C ILE A 112 1.14 1.73 8.08
N ILE A 113 1.84 2.83 8.42
CA ILE A 113 1.28 3.92 9.23
C ILE A 113 0.88 5.12 8.37
N SER A 114 1.48 5.29 7.20
CA SER A 114 1.09 6.33 6.25
C SER A 114 1.47 5.93 4.83
N LYS A 115 0.70 6.44 3.86
CA LYS A 115 0.93 6.21 2.44
C LYS A 115 0.87 7.54 1.73
N THR A 116 1.99 7.96 1.12
CA THR A 116 2.04 9.13 0.25
C THR A 116 2.30 8.63 -1.16
N PHE A 117 1.46 8.99 -2.12
CA PHE A 117 1.57 8.38 -3.44
C PHE A 117 1.44 9.37 -4.58
N ARG A 118 2.03 8.99 -5.70
CA ARG A 118 1.89 9.65 -6.98
C ARG A 118 1.11 8.71 -7.91
N MET A 119 0.18 9.27 -8.68
CA MET A 119 -0.57 8.50 -9.67
C MET A 119 -0.32 9.05 -11.07
N GLU A 120 -0.09 8.15 -12.02
CA GLU A 120 0.01 8.48 -13.44
C GLU A 120 -1.01 7.64 -14.20
N THR A 121 -1.59 8.21 -15.25
CA THR A 121 -2.49 7.46 -16.12
C THR A 121 -1.73 7.12 -17.40
N HIS A 122 -1.70 5.83 -17.73
CA HIS A 122 -1.07 5.33 -18.96
C HIS A 122 -2.17 4.79 -19.86
N GLU A 123 -2.29 5.38 -21.02
CA GLU A 123 -3.29 4.98 -22.01
C GLU A 123 -2.74 3.97 -23.00
#